data_c45e19f472c9ab90e2472a4f650bb668
#
_entry.id   c45e19f472c9ab90e2472a4f650bb668
#
_cell.length_a   1.000
_cell.length_b   1.000
_cell.length_c   1.000
_cell.angle_alpha   90.00
_cell.angle_beta   90.00
_cell.angle_gamma   90.00
#
_symmetry.space_group_name_H-M   'P 1'
#
loop_
_entity.id
_entity.type
_entity.pdbx_description
1 polymer ?
#
loop_
_entity_poly.entity_id
_entity_poly.type
_entity_poly.pdbx_seq_one_letter_code
_entity_poly.pdbx_strand_id
1 'polypeptide(L)'
;MKKTLLFLFLTTSISLFAQSFSTGTQTLLSGLTANINIDADTEITTLTLTGPSNAWFAIGFGNLDMGGTDVFRTNGSTIVDAYSSGNALPAQDTSQDWNLVSNTVSGSNRTIVATRANNTGDSNDHVFSASAGSLSVIYAKGSSTSYAYHGGNRGFTTLSVTLGISENKLLSFEMYPNPVSDLLNIQLPTGTEKAEISVFDYTGRLVSSKIISSNDTAIDVQKISRGIYMIRVATNTKIGVQRFIKK
;
A
#
# COMPACT_ATOMS: atom_id res chain seq x y z
N MET A 1 -51.64 35.68 4.28
CA MET A 1 -50.85 34.83 3.33
C MET A 1 -49.49 34.62 3.96
N LYS A 2 -49.22 33.45 4.55
CA LYS A 2 -47.92 33.07 5.13
C LYS A 2 -47.04 32.45 4.02
N LYS A 3 -45.94 33.12 3.67
CA LYS A 3 -44.96 32.55 2.71
C LYS A 3 -44.03 31.61 3.46
N THR A 4 -44.17 30.31 3.21
CA THR A 4 -43.28 29.30 3.73
C THR A 4 -42.02 29.28 2.85
N LEU A 5 -40.89 29.65 3.41
CA LEU A 5 -39.59 29.62 2.75
C LEU A 5 -39.05 28.16 2.85
N LEU A 6 -39.03 27.45 1.73
CA LEU A 6 -38.48 26.10 1.63
C LEU A 6 -36.97 26.20 1.50
N PHE A 7 -36.21 25.87 2.57
CA PHE A 7 -34.74 25.75 2.53
C PHE A 7 -34.39 24.40 1.93
N LEU A 8 -33.90 24.41 0.70
CA LEU A 8 -33.36 23.24 0.04
C LEU A 8 -31.91 23.01 0.57
N PHE A 9 -31.74 22.05 1.48
CA PHE A 9 -30.41 21.61 1.92
C PHE A 9 -29.80 20.77 0.80
N LEU A 10 -28.85 21.35 0.06
CA LEU A 10 -28.03 20.64 -0.90
C LEU A 10 -26.90 19.94 -0.12
N THR A 11 -27.09 18.67 0.23
CA THR A 11 -26.02 17.83 0.79
C THR A 11 -25.06 17.44 -0.33
N THR A 12 -23.96 18.16 -0.47
CA THR A 12 -22.84 17.73 -1.29
C THR A 12 -22.13 16.59 -0.56
N SER A 13 -22.28 15.36 -1.04
CA SER A 13 -21.45 14.26 -0.61
C SER A 13 -20.03 14.49 -1.16
N ILE A 14 -19.12 14.92 -0.28
CA ILE A 14 -17.68 14.97 -0.57
C ILE A 14 -17.21 13.51 -0.53
N SER A 15 -16.93 12.94 -1.68
CA SER A 15 -16.24 11.66 -1.76
C SER A 15 -14.79 11.91 -1.33
N LEU A 16 -14.44 11.50 -0.12
CA LEU A 16 -13.06 11.43 0.32
C LEU A 16 -12.39 10.29 -0.47
N PHE A 17 -11.56 10.63 -1.41
CA PHE A 17 -10.67 9.66 -2.04
C PHE A 17 -9.51 9.40 -1.10
N ALA A 18 -9.23 8.13 -0.80
CA ALA A 18 -8.03 7.70 -0.09
C ALA A 18 -6.80 8.37 -0.74
N GLN A 19 -6.11 9.21 0.03
CA GLN A 19 -4.91 9.89 -0.45
C GLN A 19 -3.68 9.13 0.02
N SER A 20 -2.95 8.57 -0.92
CA SER A 20 -1.62 8.02 -0.65
C SER A 20 -0.56 8.78 -1.45
N PHE A 21 0.61 8.90 -0.86
CA PHE A 21 1.75 9.55 -1.48
C PHE A 21 2.88 8.53 -1.61
N SER A 22 3.62 8.56 -2.72
CA SER A 22 4.63 7.54 -2.99
C SER A 22 5.87 8.12 -3.65
N THR A 23 7.01 7.51 -3.36
CA THR A 23 8.23 7.75 -4.11
C THR A 23 8.26 6.98 -5.44
N GLY A 24 7.32 6.05 -5.64
CA GLY A 24 7.48 5.00 -6.63
C GLY A 24 8.70 4.13 -6.31
N THR A 25 8.95 3.11 -7.12
CA THR A 25 10.14 2.27 -6.95
C THR A 25 11.38 3.00 -7.47
N GLN A 26 12.32 3.29 -6.57
CA GLN A 26 13.57 3.99 -6.86
C GLN A 26 14.75 3.03 -6.76
N THR A 27 15.66 3.07 -7.74
CA THR A 27 16.92 2.36 -7.67
C THR A 27 17.94 3.21 -6.90
N LEU A 28 18.34 2.74 -5.71
CA LEU A 28 19.29 3.42 -4.85
C LEU A 28 20.74 3.05 -5.19
N LEU A 29 20.99 1.75 -5.34
CA LEU A 29 22.25 1.17 -5.81
C LEU A 29 21.93 -0.01 -6.73
N SER A 30 22.93 -0.50 -7.45
CA SER A 30 22.78 -1.76 -8.17
C SER A 30 22.33 -2.88 -7.22
N GLY A 31 21.15 -3.46 -7.46
CA GLY A 31 20.54 -4.49 -6.61
C GLY A 31 20.02 -4.00 -5.26
N LEU A 32 19.81 -2.69 -5.09
CA LEU A 32 19.10 -2.10 -3.94
C LEU A 32 18.04 -1.13 -4.45
N THR A 33 16.77 -1.40 -4.19
CA THR A 33 15.64 -0.53 -4.55
C THR A 33 14.75 -0.27 -3.35
N ALA A 34 14.11 0.89 -3.31
CA ALA A 34 13.11 1.22 -2.30
C ALA A 34 11.85 1.82 -2.93
N ASN A 35 10.71 1.56 -2.31
CA ASN A 35 9.45 2.26 -2.52
C ASN A 35 8.87 2.60 -1.15
N ILE A 36 8.53 3.86 -0.95
CA ILE A 36 7.94 4.37 0.27
C ILE A 36 6.56 4.89 -0.10
N ASN A 37 5.54 4.31 0.51
CA ASN A 37 4.15 4.71 0.35
C ASN A 37 3.63 5.25 1.69
N ILE A 38 3.10 6.47 1.68
CA ILE A 38 2.61 7.20 2.85
C ILE A 38 1.11 7.41 2.67
N ASP A 39 0.33 6.74 3.47
CA ASP A 39 -1.13 6.79 3.42
C ASP A 39 -1.63 7.85 4.41
N ALA A 40 -2.44 8.79 3.91
CA ALA A 40 -2.99 9.89 4.71
C ALA A 40 -4.18 9.47 5.57
N ASP A 41 -4.94 8.46 5.13
CA ASP A 41 -6.19 8.07 5.80
C ASP A 41 -5.93 7.09 6.94
N THR A 42 -5.01 6.14 6.71
CA THR A 42 -4.63 5.16 7.74
C THR A 42 -3.48 5.64 8.62
N GLU A 43 -2.84 6.75 8.24
CA GLU A 43 -1.63 7.30 8.88
C GLU A 43 -0.48 6.27 8.96
N ILE A 44 -0.38 5.40 7.96
CA ILE A 44 0.63 4.33 7.88
C ILE A 44 1.59 4.56 6.71
N THR A 45 2.87 4.49 7.01
CA THR A 45 3.94 4.40 6.00
C THR A 45 4.28 2.94 5.73
N THR A 46 4.32 2.57 4.46
CA THR A 46 4.76 1.25 3.98
C THR A 46 6.09 1.40 3.25
N LEU A 47 7.11 0.74 3.76
CA LEU A 47 8.42 0.58 3.11
C LEU A 47 8.47 -0.77 2.39
N THR A 48 8.76 -0.74 1.09
CA THR A 48 9.17 -1.91 0.31
C THR A 48 10.64 -1.75 -0.05
N LEU A 49 11.52 -2.53 0.58
CA LEU A 49 12.96 -2.46 0.38
C LEU A 49 13.46 -3.79 -0.20
N THR A 50 14.06 -3.74 -1.39
CA THR A 50 14.64 -4.93 -2.04
C THR A 50 16.15 -4.78 -2.11
N GLY A 51 16.84 -5.79 -1.62
CA GLY A 51 18.30 -5.86 -1.59
C GLY A 51 18.84 -7.27 -1.80
N PRO A 52 20.15 -7.51 -1.65
CA PRO A 52 20.74 -8.84 -1.83
C PRO A 52 20.24 -9.82 -0.77
N SER A 53 19.92 -11.07 -1.18
CA SER A 53 19.40 -12.09 -0.26
C SER A 53 20.47 -12.63 0.73
N ASN A 54 21.73 -12.42 0.43
CA ASN A 54 22.88 -12.94 1.18
C ASN A 54 23.67 -11.86 1.92
N ALA A 55 23.15 -10.63 1.99
CA ALA A 55 23.81 -9.54 2.68
C ALA A 55 22.80 -8.64 3.42
N TRP A 56 23.29 -7.88 4.40
CA TRP A 56 22.51 -6.85 5.05
C TRP A 56 22.33 -5.64 4.12
N PHE A 57 21.24 -4.91 4.32
CA PHE A 57 20.98 -3.63 3.66
C PHE A 57 20.13 -2.73 4.55
N ALA A 58 20.21 -1.43 4.28
CA ALA A 58 19.59 -0.40 5.10
C ALA A 58 19.19 0.81 4.28
N ILE A 59 18.21 1.55 4.80
CA ILE A 59 17.82 2.89 4.35
C ILE A 59 17.62 3.77 5.58
N GLY A 60 18.09 5.02 5.50
CA GLY A 60 17.84 6.03 6.54
C GLY A 60 17.02 7.18 5.96
N PHE A 61 16.28 7.87 6.81
CA PHE A 61 15.29 8.88 6.44
C PHE A 61 15.58 10.23 7.09
N GLY A 62 15.22 11.29 6.38
CA GLY A 62 15.23 12.66 6.87
C GLY A 62 16.54 13.43 6.64
N ASN A 63 17.68 12.74 6.50
CA ASN A 63 18.99 13.33 6.30
C ASN A 63 19.73 12.79 5.08
N LEU A 64 20.78 13.49 4.66
CA LEU A 64 21.69 13.06 3.58
C LEU A 64 23.06 12.56 4.12
N ASP A 65 23.17 12.42 5.44
CA ASP A 65 24.34 11.84 6.12
C ASP A 65 23.90 10.96 7.28
N MET A 66 24.84 10.34 7.98
CA MET A 66 24.55 9.44 9.10
C MET A 66 24.28 10.16 10.44
N GLY A 67 24.47 11.47 10.51
CA GLY A 67 24.30 12.21 11.77
C GLY A 67 22.81 12.51 12.03
N GLY A 68 22.26 11.97 13.11
CA GLY A 68 20.87 12.23 13.49
C GLY A 68 19.84 11.63 12.52
N THR A 69 20.09 10.43 12.02
CA THR A 69 19.26 9.80 10.98
C THR A 69 18.54 8.57 11.53
N ASP A 70 17.24 8.54 11.35
CA ASP A 70 16.39 7.37 11.52
C ASP A 70 16.73 6.30 10.46
N VAL A 71 16.97 5.05 10.86
CA VAL A 71 17.48 4.00 9.99
C VAL A 71 16.69 2.71 10.12
N PHE A 72 16.10 2.27 9.03
CA PHE A 72 15.63 0.90 8.87
C PHE A 72 16.77 0.03 8.35
N ARG A 73 17.09 -1.05 9.05
CA ARG A 73 18.11 -2.01 8.60
C ARG A 73 17.66 -3.45 8.74
N THR A 74 18.18 -4.32 7.88
CA THR A 74 17.91 -5.75 7.92
C THR A 74 19.16 -6.54 7.59
N ASN A 75 19.32 -7.69 8.24
CA ASN A 75 20.34 -8.70 7.90
C ASN A 75 19.75 -9.90 7.14
N GLY A 76 18.47 -9.77 6.76
CA GLY A 76 17.71 -10.83 6.10
C GLY A 76 16.90 -11.73 7.02
N SER A 77 17.27 -11.85 8.31
CA SER A 77 16.51 -12.62 9.31
C SER A 77 15.63 -11.70 10.16
N THR A 78 16.12 -10.51 10.47
CA THR A 78 15.45 -9.53 11.32
C THR A 78 15.40 -8.17 10.64
N ILE A 79 14.39 -7.39 10.96
CA ILE A 79 14.35 -5.95 10.74
C ILE A 79 14.67 -5.24 12.06
N VAL A 80 15.28 -4.09 11.98
CA VAL A 80 15.66 -3.29 13.15
C VAL A 80 15.38 -1.83 12.85
N ASP A 81 14.62 -1.21 13.73
CA ASP A 81 14.55 0.24 13.87
C ASP A 81 15.77 0.73 14.61
N ALA A 82 16.45 1.73 14.05
CA ALA A 82 17.75 2.15 14.57
C ALA A 82 17.95 3.65 14.34
N TYR A 83 18.73 4.26 15.19
CA TYR A 83 19.13 5.66 15.09
C TYR A 83 20.63 5.78 14.90
N SER A 84 21.04 6.59 13.95
CA SER A 84 22.44 6.90 13.67
C SER A 84 22.82 8.26 14.23
N SER A 85 23.70 8.28 15.20
CA SER A 85 24.26 9.53 15.78
C SER A 85 25.55 10.00 15.10
N GLY A 86 26.06 9.26 14.10
CA GLY A 86 27.29 9.56 13.38
C GLY A 86 27.83 8.38 12.59
N ASN A 87 29.09 8.40 12.20
CA ASN A 87 29.73 7.42 11.31
C ASN A 87 30.03 6.07 12.01
N ALA A 88 29.04 5.47 12.65
CA ALA A 88 29.13 4.16 13.30
C ALA A 88 27.95 3.28 12.87
N LEU A 89 27.96 2.02 13.30
CA LEU A 89 26.75 1.17 13.14
C LEU A 89 25.59 1.83 13.89
N PRO A 90 24.47 2.14 13.20
CA PRO A 90 23.30 2.72 13.86
C PRO A 90 22.85 1.87 15.05
N ALA A 91 22.68 2.50 16.21
CA ALA A 91 22.24 1.81 17.40
C ALA A 91 20.76 1.40 17.23
N GLN A 92 20.42 0.21 17.73
CA GLN A 92 19.02 -0.19 17.79
C GLN A 92 18.24 0.79 18.66
N ASP A 93 17.11 1.27 18.17
CA ASP A 93 16.26 2.14 18.96
C ASP A 93 15.56 1.38 20.08
N THR A 94 15.21 2.11 21.14
CA THR A 94 14.48 1.55 22.28
C THR A 94 13.07 1.12 21.87
N SER A 95 12.39 1.93 21.08
CA SER A 95 11.16 1.58 20.41
C SER A 95 11.46 0.91 19.06
N GLN A 96 10.71 -0.12 18.71
CA GLN A 96 10.84 -0.83 17.45
C GLN A 96 9.51 -0.68 16.71
N ASP A 97 9.37 0.43 15.98
CA ASP A 97 8.10 0.87 15.42
C ASP A 97 7.79 0.24 14.07
N TRP A 98 8.80 -0.32 13.39
CA TRP A 98 8.59 -1.05 12.15
C TRP A 98 8.02 -2.45 12.37
N ASN A 99 6.86 -2.71 11.77
CA ASN A 99 6.20 -4.02 11.77
C ASN A 99 6.47 -4.75 10.44
N LEU A 100 7.03 -5.94 10.51
CA LEU A 100 7.30 -6.77 9.34
C LEU A 100 5.99 -7.31 8.75
N VAL A 101 5.69 -6.97 7.50
CA VAL A 101 4.53 -7.49 6.75
C VAL A 101 4.93 -8.71 5.93
N SER A 102 6.05 -8.66 5.22
CA SER A 102 6.57 -9.80 4.47
C SER A 102 8.08 -9.76 4.29
N ASN A 103 8.68 -10.95 4.18
CA ASN A 103 10.09 -11.16 3.91
C ASN A 103 10.19 -12.31 2.90
N THR A 104 10.43 -11.98 1.64
CA THR A 104 10.43 -12.93 0.54
C THR A 104 11.76 -12.94 -0.20
N VAL A 105 12.20 -14.11 -0.67
CA VAL A 105 13.40 -14.25 -1.47
C VAL A 105 13.03 -14.79 -2.84
N SER A 106 13.54 -14.12 -3.88
CA SER A 106 13.41 -14.54 -5.26
C SER A 106 14.78 -14.44 -5.95
N GLY A 107 15.38 -15.57 -6.25
CA GLY A 107 16.74 -15.62 -6.76
C GLY A 107 17.75 -15.02 -5.78
N SER A 108 18.55 -14.07 -6.24
CA SER A 108 19.54 -13.36 -5.43
C SER A 108 19.00 -12.14 -4.68
N ASN A 109 17.71 -11.84 -4.82
CA ASN A 109 17.08 -10.68 -4.21
C ASN A 109 16.17 -11.08 -3.04
N ARG A 110 16.19 -10.24 -2.01
CA ARG A 110 15.28 -10.28 -0.86
C ARG A 110 14.44 -9.00 -0.87
N THR A 111 13.13 -9.15 -0.75
CA THR A 111 12.20 -8.05 -0.59
C THR A 111 11.61 -8.08 0.81
N ILE A 112 11.80 -7.00 1.54
CA ILE A 112 11.17 -6.73 2.84
C ILE A 112 10.04 -5.74 2.60
N VAL A 113 8.86 -6.03 3.13
CA VAL A 113 7.77 -5.06 3.27
C VAL A 113 7.54 -4.87 4.76
N ALA A 114 7.62 -3.63 5.20
CA ALA A 114 7.39 -3.24 6.58
C ALA A 114 6.49 -2.01 6.66
N THR A 115 5.76 -1.87 7.75
CA THR A 115 4.86 -0.74 8.00
C THR A 115 5.15 -0.10 9.33
N ARG A 116 4.92 1.21 9.42
CA ARG A 116 5.05 2.01 10.63
C ARG A 116 4.01 3.16 10.59
N ALA A 117 3.61 3.68 11.73
CA ALA A 117 2.86 4.93 11.78
C ALA A 117 3.62 6.07 11.08
N ASN A 118 2.92 6.97 10.39
CA ASN A 118 3.55 8.14 9.76
C ASN A 118 4.29 8.99 10.80
N ASN A 119 3.73 9.07 12.01
CA ASN A 119 4.34 9.67 13.19
C ASN A 119 4.23 8.69 14.36
N THR A 120 5.34 8.16 14.82
CA THR A 120 5.41 7.22 15.95
C THR A 120 5.35 7.93 17.31
N GLY A 121 5.66 9.23 17.33
CA GLY A 121 5.86 10.01 18.55
C GLY A 121 7.27 9.84 19.17
N ASP A 122 8.12 8.97 18.61
CA ASP A 122 9.52 8.86 18.99
C ASP A 122 10.34 10.01 18.38
N SER A 123 11.18 10.65 19.17
CA SER A 123 12.01 11.78 18.73
C SER A 123 13.16 11.37 17.80
N ASN A 124 13.54 10.11 17.78
CA ASN A 124 14.56 9.54 16.91
C ASN A 124 14.01 9.19 15.53
N ASP A 125 12.68 9.07 15.42
CA ASP A 125 12.01 8.67 14.23
C ASP A 125 11.71 9.82 13.27
N HIS A 126 11.92 9.57 12.01
CA HIS A 126 11.48 10.48 10.96
C HIS A 126 9.95 10.49 10.83
N VAL A 127 9.34 11.67 10.87
CA VAL A 127 7.90 11.83 10.61
C VAL A 127 7.68 11.88 9.10
N PHE A 128 6.96 10.88 8.58
CA PHE A 128 6.59 10.84 7.17
C PHE A 128 5.38 11.74 6.91
N SER A 129 5.57 12.78 6.10
CA SER A 129 4.48 13.68 5.71
C SER A 129 3.65 13.08 4.58
N ALA A 130 2.35 12.88 4.81
CA ALA A 130 1.40 12.48 3.77
C ALA A 130 1.05 13.66 2.86
N SER A 131 2.05 14.15 2.14
CA SER A 131 1.95 15.26 1.20
C SER A 131 2.98 15.13 0.08
N ALA A 132 2.71 15.77 -1.06
CA ALA A 132 3.71 15.88 -2.12
C ALA A 132 4.91 16.71 -1.62
N GLY A 133 6.12 16.27 -1.97
CA GLY A 133 7.33 16.92 -1.50
C GLY A 133 8.59 16.14 -1.84
N SER A 134 9.55 16.19 -0.95
CA SER A 134 10.82 15.49 -1.08
C SER A 134 11.20 14.80 0.22
N LEU A 135 11.82 13.62 0.09
CA LEU A 135 12.33 12.82 1.19
C LEU A 135 13.84 12.57 1.00
N SER A 136 14.63 13.12 1.89
CA SER A 136 16.08 12.84 1.93
C SER A 136 16.31 11.44 2.49
N VAL A 137 17.13 10.65 1.82
CA VAL A 137 17.47 9.31 2.25
C VAL A 137 18.95 9.02 2.11
N ILE A 138 19.47 8.23 3.04
CA ILE A 138 20.77 7.56 2.93
C ILE A 138 20.51 6.06 2.77
N TYR A 139 21.45 5.34 2.18
CA TYR A 139 21.31 3.91 1.98
C TYR A 139 22.66 3.21 1.92
N ALA A 140 22.66 1.94 2.31
CA ALA A 140 23.85 1.12 2.24
C ALA A 140 23.49 -0.37 2.15
N LYS A 141 24.45 -1.17 1.68
CA LYS A 141 24.40 -2.63 1.74
C LYS A 141 25.77 -3.20 2.06
N GLY A 142 25.78 -4.35 2.68
CA GLY A 142 26.98 -5.12 2.97
C GLY A 142 27.34 -6.13 1.88
N SER A 143 28.34 -6.94 2.18
CA SER A 143 28.76 -8.11 1.39
C SER A 143 28.39 -9.44 2.06
N SER A 144 27.84 -9.41 3.27
CA SER A 144 27.38 -10.57 4.04
C SER A 144 26.20 -10.18 4.95
N THR A 145 25.59 -11.14 5.61
CA THR A 145 24.50 -10.89 6.57
C THR A 145 24.97 -10.30 7.91
N SER A 146 26.25 -10.39 8.22
CA SER A 146 26.83 -9.73 9.40
C SER A 146 27.01 -8.24 9.14
N TYR A 147 26.50 -7.39 10.05
CA TYR A 147 26.69 -5.95 9.95
C TYR A 147 28.17 -5.59 10.05
N ALA A 148 28.66 -4.94 9.02
CA ALA A 148 30.05 -4.47 8.91
C ALA A 148 30.07 -3.17 8.12
N TYR A 149 31.23 -2.55 8.03
CA TYR A 149 31.41 -1.34 7.24
C TYR A 149 31.06 -1.58 5.77
N HIS A 150 30.19 -0.73 5.23
CA HIS A 150 29.65 -0.84 3.87
C HIS A 150 30.64 -0.50 2.75
N GLY A 151 31.82 0.08 3.07
CA GLY A 151 32.78 0.55 2.06
C GLY A 151 32.15 1.57 1.10
N GLY A 152 32.32 1.34 -0.18
CA GLY A 152 31.70 2.13 -1.26
C GLY A 152 30.25 1.78 -1.58
N ASN A 153 29.65 0.75 -0.95
CA ASN A 153 28.27 0.32 -1.21
C ASN A 153 27.26 1.16 -0.40
N ARG A 154 27.34 2.47 -0.56
CA ARG A 154 26.49 3.45 0.12
C ARG A 154 26.19 4.63 -0.78
N GLY A 155 25.21 5.41 -0.41
CA GLY A 155 24.91 6.67 -1.07
C GLY A 155 23.83 7.43 -0.32
N PHE A 156 23.47 8.55 -0.91
CA PHE A 156 22.39 9.41 -0.46
C PHE A 156 21.67 10.01 -1.67
N THR A 157 20.44 10.37 -1.51
CA THR A 157 19.65 11.06 -2.54
C THR A 157 18.43 11.72 -1.91
N THR A 158 17.77 12.58 -2.68
CA THR A 158 16.47 13.12 -2.34
C THR A 158 15.46 12.52 -3.30
N LEU A 159 14.47 11.80 -2.74
CA LEU A 159 13.38 11.18 -3.49
C LEU A 159 12.22 12.18 -3.63
N SER A 160 11.60 12.21 -4.80
CA SER A 160 10.35 12.94 -5.00
C SER A 160 9.19 12.12 -4.45
N VAL A 161 8.40 12.71 -3.57
CA VAL A 161 7.14 12.14 -3.07
C VAL A 161 6.00 12.82 -3.80
N THR A 162 5.24 12.06 -4.54
CA THR A 162 4.12 12.54 -5.34
C THR A 162 2.82 11.88 -4.91
N LEU A 163 1.69 12.46 -5.28
CA LEU A 163 0.41 11.80 -5.09
C LEU A 163 0.48 10.43 -5.78
N GLY A 164 0.48 9.38 -4.97
CA GLY A 164 0.43 8.01 -5.43
C GLY A 164 -0.96 7.75 -5.98
N ILE A 165 -1.04 7.21 -7.18
CA ILE A 165 -2.19 6.39 -7.50
C ILE A 165 -1.94 5.13 -6.66
N SER A 166 -2.78 4.84 -5.66
CA SER A 166 -2.83 3.50 -5.08
C SER A 166 -2.77 2.54 -6.27
N GLU A 167 -1.68 1.80 -6.43
CA GLU A 167 -1.73 0.67 -7.34
C GLU A 167 -2.79 -0.24 -6.74
N ASN A 168 -4.03 -0.04 -7.15
CA ASN A 168 -5.09 -0.97 -6.87
C ASN A 168 -4.63 -2.28 -7.48
N LYS A 169 -3.98 -3.10 -6.64
CA LYS A 169 -3.53 -4.42 -7.09
C LYS A 169 -4.76 -5.09 -7.66
N LEU A 170 -4.72 -5.39 -8.95
CA LEU A 170 -5.85 -5.98 -9.63
C LEU A 170 -6.31 -7.23 -8.85
N LEU A 171 -7.54 -7.21 -8.39
CA LEU A 171 -8.16 -8.37 -7.78
C LEU A 171 -8.55 -9.32 -8.91
N SER A 172 -7.89 -10.45 -9.02
CA SER A 172 -8.37 -11.54 -9.86
C SER A 172 -9.44 -12.29 -9.08
N PHE A 173 -10.62 -12.45 -9.65
CA PHE A 173 -11.72 -13.22 -9.09
C PHE A 173 -12.43 -13.99 -10.21
N GLU A 174 -13.11 -15.06 -9.87
CA GLU A 174 -13.93 -15.81 -10.80
C GLU A 174 -15.41 -15.54 -10.54
N MET A 175 -16.23 -15.64 -11.57
CA MET A 175 -17.69 -15.51 -11.45
C MET A 175 -18.42 -16.50 -12.35
N TYR A 176 -19.48 -17.10 -11.83
CA TYR A 176 -20.28 -18.07 -12.55
C TYR A 176 -21.72 -18.15 -12.02
N PRO A 177 -22.67 -18.56 -12.89
CA PRO A 177 -22.54 -18.74 -14.34
C PRO A 177 -22.48 -17.38 -15.07
N ASN A 178 -21.81 -17.36 -16.20
CA ASN A 178 -21.84 -16.23 -17.12
C ASN A 178 -22.02 -16.76 -18.55
N PRO A 179 -23.17 -16.56 -19.22
CA PRO A 179 -24.33 -15.71 -18.85
C PRO A 179 -25.17 -16.24 -17.66
N VAL A 180 -25.76 -15.29 -16.89
CA VAL A 180 -26.49 -15.55 -15.66
C VAL A 180 -27.98 -15.23 -15.81
N SER A 181 -28.88 -16.06 -15.16
CA SER A 181 -30.30 -15.79 -15.07
C SER A 181 -30.71 -15.16 -13.73
N ASP A 182 -30.33 -15.77 -12.60
CA ASP A 182 -30.86 -15.40 -11.29
C ASP A 182 -29.76 -15.04 -10.28
N LEU A 183 -28.84 -15.96 -10.05
CA LEU A 183 -27.77 -15.80 -9.06
C LEU A 183 -26.38 -15.86 -9.73
N LEU A 184 -25.59 -14.84 -9.50
CA LEU A 184 -24.18 -14.78 -9.91
C LEU A 184 -23.29 -15.05 -8.69
N ASN A 185 -22.53 -16.12 -8.73
CA ASN A 185 -21.56 -16.45 -7.69
C ASN A 185 -20.22 -15.78 -7.99
N ILE A 186 -19.58 -15.26 -6.95
CA ILE A 186 -18.26 -14.62 -7.02
C ILE A 186 -17.31 -15.43 -6.17
N GLN A 187 -16.26 -15.97 -6.77
CA GLN A 187 -15.20 -16.67 -6.05
C GLN A 187 -14.06 -15.69 -5.78
N LEU A 188 -13.90 -15.34 -4.50
CA LEU A 188 -12.81 -14.47 -4.05
C LEU A 188 -11.51 -15.27 -3.90
N PRO A 189 -10.34 -14.64 -4.09
CA PRO A 189 -9.06 -15.27 -3.82
C PRO A 189 -8.92 -15.70 -2.36
N THR A 190 -8.13 -16.74 -2.13
CA THR A 190 -7.80 -17.23 -0.78
C THR A 190 -7.26 -16.10 0.09
N GLY A 191 -7.75 -16.01 1.34
CA GLY A 191 -7.38 -14.99 2.30
C GLY A 191 -8.18 -13.68 2.20
N THR A 192 -9.20 -13.62 1.31
CA THR A 192 -10.14 -12.50 1.25
C THR A 192 -11.38 -12.81 2.09
N GLU A 193 -11.53 -12.16 3.22
CA GLU A 193 -12.68 -12.39 4.11
C GLU A 193 -13.95 -11.67 3.67
N LYS A 194 -13.82 -10.44 3.14
CA LYS A 194 -14.92 -9.59 2.70
C LYS A 194 -14.56 -8.80 1.45
N ALA A 195 -15.55 -8.55 0.61
CA ALA A 195 -15.45 -7.65 -0.54
C ALA A 195 -16.74 -6.90 -0.77
N GLU A 196 -16.65 -5.65 -1.20
CA GLU A 196 -17.76 -4.86 -1.68
C GLU A 196 -17.96 -5.13 -3.17
N ILE A 197 -19.18 -5.46 -3.54
CA ILE A 197 -19.60 -5.67 -4.93
C ILE A 197 -20.45 -4.51 -5.37
N SER A 198 -20.15 -3.99 -6.56
CA SER A 198 -20.95 -2.97 -7.22
C SER A 198 -21.21 -3.43 -8.66
N VAL A 199 -22.48 -3.45 -9.07
CA VAL A 199 -22.92 -3.81 -10.43
C VAL A 199 -23.37 -2.54 -11.15
N PHE A 200 -22.82 -2.32 -12.34
CA PHE A 200 -23.12 -1.16 -13.18
C PHE A 200 -23.70 -1.59 -14.52
N ASP A 201 -24.66 -0.84 -15.03
CA ASP A 201 -25.13 -1.00 -16.40
C ASP A 201 -24.13 -0.41 -17.42
N TYR A 202 -24.42 -0.57 -18.70
CA TYR A 202 -23.55 -0.10 -19.79
C TYR A 202 -23.38 1.43 -19.82
N THR A 203 -24.20 2.20 -19.11
CA THR A 203 -24.07 3.65 -18.98
C THR A 203 -23.22 4.06 -17.77
N GLY A 204 -22.75 3.10 -16.96
CA GLY A 204 -22.01 3.34 -15.73
C GLY A 204 -22.89 3.64 -14.50
N ARG A 205 -24.22 3.47 -14.61
CA ARG A 205 -25.13 3.65 -13.50
C ARG A 205 -25.09 2.44 -12.57
N LEU A 206 -24.93 2.67 -11.27
CA LEU A 206 -25.01 1.62 -10.26
C LEU A 206 -26.43 1.03 -10.21
N VAL A 207 -26.55 -0.28 -10.39
CA VAL A 207 -27.83 -1.01 -10.37
C VAL A 207 -27.97 -1.93 -9.17
N SER A 208 -26.87 -2.37 -8.56
CA SER A 208 -26.88 -3.20 -7.36
C SER A 208 -25.56 -3.04 -6.60
N SER A 209 -25.63 -3.14 -5.27
CA SER A 209 -24.45 -3.18 -4.39
C SER A 209 -24.69 -4.17 -3.26
N LYS A 210 -23.65 -4.95 -2.89
CA LYS A 210 -23.69 -5.92 -1.79
C LYS A 210 -22.29 -6.12 -1.23
N ILE A 211 -22.20 -6.31 0.09
CA ILE A 211 -20.97 -6.82 0.71
C ILE A 211 -21.07 -8.34 0.74
N ILE A 212 -20.08 -9.01 0.18
CA ILE A 212 -19.96 -10.48 0.23
C ILE A 212 -18.85 -10.90 1.19
N SER A 213 -18.96 -12.13 1.65
CA SER A 213 -17.95 -12.77 2.51
C SER A 213 -17.68 -14.20 2.02
N SER A 214 -16.73 -14.88 2.61
CA SER A 214 -16.42 -16.30 2.28
C SER A 214 -17.63 -17.23 2.38
N ASN A 215 -18.66 -16.89 3.19
CA ASN A 215 -19.86 -17.69 3.40
C ASN A 215 -21.09 -17.21 2.61
N ASP A 216 -21.03 -16.03 2.01
CA ASP A 216 -22.10 -15.42 1.21
C ASP A 216 -21.51 -14.77 -0.03
N THR A 217 -21.37 -15.53 -1.10
CA THR A 217 -20.70 -15.16 -2.34
C THR A 217 -21.64 -14.88 -3.49
N ALA A 218 -22.96 -15.06 -3.32
CA ALA A 218 -23.94 -14.93 -4.39
C ALA A 218 -24.57 -13.53 -4.45
N ILE A 219 -24.78 -13.06 -5.67
CA ILE A 219 -25.50 -11.82 -5.96
C ILE A 219 -26.79 -12.17 -6.71
N ASP A 220 -27.92 -11.68 -6.17
CA ASP A 220 -29.21 -11.78 -6.84
C ASP A 220 -29.29 -10.76 -7.99
N VAL A 221 -29.43 -11.26 -9.21
CA VAL A 221 -29.57 -10.48 -10.44
C VAL A 221 -30.93 -10.66 -11.11
N GLN A 222 -31.93 -11.28 -10.45
CA GLN A 222 -33.25 -11.52 -11.00
C GLN A 222 -33.94 -10.22 -11.44
N LYS A 223 -33.82 -9.19 -10.63
CA LYS A 223 -34.53 -7.91 -10.80
C LYS A 223 -33.92 -6.97 -11.82
N ILE A 224 -32.72 -7.28 -12.34
CA ILE A 224 -32.10 -6.45 -13.38
C ILE A 224 -32.51 -6.94 -14.79
N SER A 225 -32.60 -6.02 -15.72
CA SER A 225 -33.01 -6.30 -17.11
C SER A 225 -31.95 -7.14 -17.83
N ARG A 226 -32.34 -7.82 -18.90
CA ARG A 226 -31.38 -8.51 -19.78
C ARG A 226 -30.40 -7.52 -20.40
N GLY A 227 -29.15 -7.89 -20.43
CA GLY A 227 -28.11 -6.99 -20.96
C GLY A 227 -26.68 -7.32 -20.49
N ILE A 228 -25.76 -6.41 -20.83
CA ILE A 228 -24.35 -6.48 -20.43
C ILE A 228 -24.14 -5.56 -19.23
N TYR A 229 -23.46 -6.06 -18.23
CA TYR A 229 -23.17 -5.37 -16.98
C TYR A 229 -21.69 -5.47 -16.63
N MET A 230 -21.20 -4.46 -15.93
CA MET A 230 -19.89 -4.48 -15.31
C MET A 230 -20.05 -4.76 -13.82
N ILE A 231 -19.23 -5.65 -13.30
CA ILE A 231 -19.14 -5.93 -11.86
C ILE A 231 -17.79 -5.45 -11.36
N ARG A 232 -17.81 -4.64 -10.30
CA ARG A 232 -16.62 -4.21 -9.56
C ARG A 232 -16.62 -4.94 -8.22
N VAL A 233 -15.52 -5.59 -7.93
CA VAL A 233 -15.23 -6.26 -6.65
C VAL A 233 -14.11 -5.49 -5.98
N ALA A 234 -14.35 -4.93 -4.81
CA ALA A 234 -13.38 -4.14 -4.06
C ALA A 234 -13.15 -4.76 -2.68
N THR A 235 -11.90 -4.94 -2.33
CA THR A 235 -11.43 -5.24 -0.98
C THR A 235 -10.75 -3.99 -0.41
N ASN A 236 -10.26 -4.03 0.83
CA ASN A 236 -9.51 -2.92 1.42
C ASN A 236 -8.26 -2.51 0.61
N THR A 237 -7.69 -3.44 -0.18
CA THR A 237 -6.40 -3.23 -0.84
C THR A 237 -6.39 -3.53 -2.34
N LYS A 238 -7.47 -4.07 -2.90
CA LYS A 238 -7.51 -4.53 -4.30
C LYS A 238 -8.87 -4.27 -4.93
N ILE A 239 -8.87 -4.00 -6.23
CA ILE A 239 -10.09 -3.84 -7.03
C ILE A 239 -9.99 -4.74 -8.26
N GLY A 240 -11.07 -5.46 -8.56
CA GLY A 240 -11.26 -6.20 -9.80
C GLY A 240 -12.51 -5.75 -10.52
N VAL A 241 -12.46 -5.73 -11.83
CA VAL A 241 -13.64 -5.42 -12.68
C VAL A 241 -13.75 -6.47 -13.76
N GLN A 242 -14.95 -7.01 -13.94
CA GLN A 242 -15.24 -7.96 -15.02
C GLN A 242 -16.62 -7.66 -15.61
N ARG A 243 -16.87 -8.25 -16.77
CA ARG A 243 -18.15 -8.14 -17.49
C ARG A 243 -18.95 -9.43 -17.35
N PHE A 244 -20.26 -9.31 -17.12
CA PHE A 244 -21.17 -10.45 -17.22
C PHE A 244 -22.38 -10.13 -18.11
N ILE A 245 -23.08 -11.18 -18.53
CA ILE A 245 -24.26 -11.12 -19.38
C ILE A 245 -25.46 -11.64 -18.57
N LYS A 246 -26.48 -10.81 -18.40
CA LYS A 246 -27.80 -11.19 -17.86
C LYS A 246 -28.67 -11.68 -18.98
N LYS A 247 -29.24 -12.91 -18.85
CA LYS A 247 -30.22 -13.52 -19.75
C LYS A 247 -31.64 -13.04 -19.45
#